data_6c5970ac5af7c643941e1581307d08ef
#
_entry.id   6c5970ac5af7c643941e1581307d08ef
#
_cell.length_a   1.000
_cell.length_b   1.000
_cell.length_c   1.000
_cell.angle_alpha   90.00
_cell.angle_beta   90.00
_cell.angle_gamma   90.00
#
_symmetry.space_group_name_H-M   'P 1'
#
loop_
_entity.id
_entity.type
_entity.pdbx_description
1 polymer ?
#
loop_
_entity_poly.entity_id
_entity_poly.type
_entity_poly.pdbx_seq_one_letter_code
_entity_poly.pdbx_strand_id
1 'polypeptide(L)'
;MKINQISTIMKHTPLQHFGYIFKINQPGTGIVEEMKKIAADIWKQKFVYINMAQSDMYDVHLLLVEHSKEMEPTTFFFDEMEKITDEMRNFIFNRFSINREDYIHPDCHVIYGSNENTEYYQAKEWDDYILCHGMVLNIEK
;
A
#
# COMPACT_ATOMS: atom_id res chain seq x y z
N MET A 1 -1.11 -1.24 17.15
CA MET A 1 -1.80 0.05 16.87
C MET A 1 -3.26 -0.21 16.56
N LYS A 2 -4.12 0.56 17.16
CA LYS A 2 -5.55 0.49 16.88
C LYS A 2 -5.92 1.35 15.68
N ILE A 3 -7.00 0.99 15.02
CA ILE A 3 -7.49 1.69 13.81
C ILE A 3 -7.70 3.18 14.05
N ASN A 4 -8.26 3.55 15.20
CA ASN A 4 -8.55 4.96 15.50
C ASN A 4 -7.30 5.83 15.70
N GLN A 5 -6.12 5.23 15.80
CA GLN A 5 -4.85 5.96 15.93
C GLN A 5 -4.22 6.29 14.59
N ILE A 6 -4.65 5.64 13.52
CA ILE A 6 -4.04 5.76 12.20
C ILE A 6 -4.22 7.17 11.65
N SER A 7 -5.43 7.73 11.76
CA SER A 7 -5.72 9.07 11.23
C SER A 7 -4.82 10.14 11.84
N THR A 8 -4.53 10.03 13.14
CA THR A 8 -3.64 10.97 13.81
C THR A 8 -2.22 10.90 13.24
N ILE A 9 -1.72 9.67 13.03
CA ILE A 9 -0.39 9.47 12.44
C ILE A 9 -0.36 10.03 11.03
N MET A 10 -1.36 9.72 10.22
CA MET A 10 -1.40 10.14 8.81
C MET A 10 -1.48 11.66 8.65
N LYS A 11 -2.15 12.35 9.58
CA LYS A 11 -2.22 13.82 9.55
C LYS A 11 -0.86 14.49 9.75
N HIS A 12 0.00 13.87 10.54
CA HIS A 12 1.26 14.49 10.97
C HIS A 12 2.49 13.85 10.32
N THR A 13 2.31 12.88 9.44
CA THR A 13 3.40 12.20 8.76
C THR A 13 3.55 12.77 7.36
N PRO A 14 4.76 13.23 6.97
CA PRO A 14 4.99 13.69 5.60
C PRO A 14 4.76 12.58 4.59
N LEU A 15 4.45 12.97 3.36
CA LEU A 15 4.33 12.04 2.25
C LEU A 15 5.57 11.18 2.12
N GLN A 16 5.41 9.88 2.03
CA GLN A 16 6.51 8.93 1.91
C GLN A 16 6.62 8.43 0.47
N HIS A 17 7.81 8.54 -0.11
CA HIS A 17 8.08 8.03 -1.44
C HIS A 17 7.91 6.51 -1.52
N PHE A 18 8.22 5.82 -0.45
CA PHE A 18 8.26 4.36 -0.43
C PHE A 18 7.03 3.73 0.18
N GLY A 19 6.11 4.55 0.67
CA GLY A 19 4.82 4.11 1.13
C GLY A 19 4.74 3.66 2.58
N TYR A 20 3.60 3.11 2.93
CA TYR A 20 3.31 2.58 4.25
C TYR A 20 3.14 1.07 4.15
N ILE A 21 3.69 0.35 5.12
CA ILE A 21 3.55 -1.11 5.20
C ILE A 21 2.67 -1.40 6.43
N PHE A 22 1.49 -1.97 6.17
CA PHE A 22 0.56 -2.35 7.23
C PHE A 22 0.66 -3.85 7.46
N LYS A 23 1.15 -4.22 8.64
CA LYS A 23 1.14 -5.61 9.10
C LYS A 23 -0.14 -5.83 9.86
N ILE A 24 -1.04 -6.59 9.28
CA ILE A 24 -2.40 -6.80 9.80
C ILE A 24 -2.46 -8.17 10.44
N ASN A 25 -2.38 -8.21 11.77
CA ASN A 25 -2.26 -9.47 12.51
C ASN A 25 -3.60 -10.19 12.69
N GLN A 26 -4.71 -9.50 12.54
CA GLN A 26 -6.04 -10.04 12.81
C GLN A 26 -7.01 -9.62 11.71
N PRO A 27 -7.89 -10.52 11.26
CA PRO A 27 -8.93 -10.14 10.32
C PRO A 27 -9.97 -9.23 10.98
N GLY A 28 -10.71 -8.51 10.15
CA GLY A 28 -11.83 -7.69 10.63
C GLY A 28 -11.42 -6.43 11.38
N THR A 29 -10.25 -5.86 11.06
CA THR A 29 -9.79 -4.62 11.68
C THR A 29 -10.51 -3.38 11.14
N GLY A 30 -11.12 -3.47 9.95
CA GLY A 30 -11.74 -2.31 9.30
C GLY A 30 -10.75 -1.36 8.65
N ILE A 31 -9.52 -1.82 8.39
CA ILE A 31 -8.45 -0.97 7.87
C ILE A 31 -8.77 -0.38 6.50
N VAL A 32 -9.42 -1.13 5.63
CA VAL A 32 -9.75 -0.67 4.28
C VAL A 32 -10.70 0.52 4.34
N GLU A 33 -11.75 0.41 5.15
CA GLU A 33 -12.73 1.48 5.31
C GLU A 33 -12.11 2.71 5.96
N GLU A 34 -11.24 2.52 6.93
CA GLU A 34 -10.54 3.63 7.58
C GLU A 34 -9.61 4.35 6.62
N MET A 35 -8.86 3.62 5.80
CA MET A 35 -7.97 4.23 4.81
C MET A 35 -8.74 4.96 3.72
N LYS A 36 -9.90 4.45 3.35
CA LYS A 36 -10.78 5.12 2.40
C LYS A 36 -11.22 6.49 2.94
N LYS A 37 -11.57 6.56 4.22
CA LYS A 37 -11.91 7.82 4.88
C LYS A 37 -10.72 8.76 4.93
N ILE A 38 -9.55 8.25 5.28
CA ILE A 38 -8.33 9.06 5.35
C ILE A 38 -7.99 9.65 3.99
N ALA A 39 -8.06 8.85 2.94
CA ALA A 39 -7.81 9.31 1.59
C ALA A 39 -8.77 10.44 1.20
N ALA A 40 -10.06 10.27 1.50
CA ALA A 40 -11.08 11.26 1.15
C ALA A 40 -10.99 12.53 2.01
N ASP A 41 -10.85 12.38 3.32
CA ASP A 41 -11.05 13.50 4.27
C ASP A 41 -9.75 14.21 4.64
N ILE A 42 -8.64 13.49 4.70
CA ILE A 42 -7.35 14.05 5.12
C ILE A 42 -6.49 14.39 3.90
N TRP A 43 -6.27 13.42 3.03
CA TRP A 43 -5.39 13.59 1.87
C TRP A 43 -6.10 14.18 0.65
N LYS A 44 -7.43 14.14 0.61
CA LYS A 44 -8.22 14.64 -0.52
C LYS A 44 -7.82 13.96 -1.83
N GLN A 45 -7.72 12.64 -1.80
CA GLN A 45 -7.26 11.83 -2.92
C GLN A 45 -8.29 10.78 -3.30
N LYS A 46 -8.24 10.37 -4.58
CA LYS A 46 -8.94 9.19 -5.05
C LYS A 46 -8.38 7.96 -4.34
N PHE A 47 -9.24 7.00 -3.99
CA PHE A 47 -8.81 5.77 -3.32
C PHE A 47 -8.97 4.57 -4.26
N VAL A 48 -7.89 3.81 -4.42
CA VAL A 48 -7.88 2.59 -5.25
C VAL A 48 -7.42 1.43 -4.39
N TYR A 49 -8.30 0.45 -4.22
CA TYR A 49 -8.03 -0.76 -3.45
C TYR A 49 -7.81 -1.94 -4.40
N ILE A 50 -6.73 -2.68 -4.19
CA ILE A 50 -6.38 -3.85 -4.98
C ILE A 50 -6.12 -5.03 -4.05
N ASN A 51 -6.93 -6.09 -4.18
CA ASN A 51 -6.71 -7.34 -3.46
C ASN A 51 -5.77 -8.21 -4.29
N MET A 52 -4.54 -8.38 -3.82
CA MET A 52 -3.51 -9.08 -4.57
C MET A 52 -3.73 -10.59 -4.62
N ALA A 53 -4.53 -11.14 -3.74
CA ALA A 53 -4.92 -12.55 -3.82
C ALA A 53 -5.80 -12.84 -5.04
N GLN A 54 -6.45 -11.83 -5.60
CA GLN A 54 -7.39 -11.93 -6.71
C GLN A 54 -6.91 -11.21 -7.97
N SER A 55 -5.68 -10.74 -7.99
CA SER A 55 -5.13 -9.92 -9.07
C SER A 55 -3.86 -10.53 -9.64
N ASP A 56 -3.56 -10.21 -10.89
CA ASP A 56 -2.33 -10.63 -11.55
C ASP A 56 -1.51 -9.42 -12.02
N MET A 57 -0.39 -9.67 -12.67
CA MET A 57 0.49 -8.60 -13.16
C MET A 57 -0.20 -7.74 -14.22
N TYR A 58 -1.10 -8.33 -14.99
CA TYR A 58 -1.85 -7.60 -16.01
C TYR A 58 -2.79 -6.56 -15.37
N ASP A 59 -3.45 -6.94 -14.28
CA ASP A 59 -4.33 -6.02 -13.54
C ASP A 59 -3.56 -4.82 -12.99
N VAL A 60 -2.37 -5.08 -12.45
CA VAL A 60 -1.51 -4.01 -11.91
C VAL A 60 -1.00 -3.12 -13.05
N HIS A 61 -0.63 -3.71 -14.18
CA HIS A 61 -0.19 -2.96 -15.34
C HIS A 61 -1.30 -2.03 -15.87
N LEU A 62 -2.52 -2.53 -15.96
CA LEU A 62 -3.65 -1.72 -16.38
C LEU A 62 -3.89 -0.54 -15.43
N LEU A 63 -3.80 -0.79 -14.14
CA LEU A 63 -3.92 0.26 -13.12
C LEU A 63 -2.88 1.36 -13.34
N LEU A 64 -1.65 0.96 -13.60
CA LEU A 64 -0.56 1.90 -13.86
C LEU A 64 -0.80 2.72 -15.12
N VAL A 65 -1.27 2.06 -16.19
CA VAL A 65 -1.59 2.74 -17.47
C VAL A 65 -2.71 3.75 -17.26
N GLU A 66 -3.77 3.38 -16.58
CA GLU A 66 -4.89 4.29 -16.30
C GLU A 66 -4.44 5.49 -15.48
N HIS A 67 -3.66 5.24 -14.43
CA HIS A 67 -3.14 6.32 -13.60
C HIS A 67 -2.24 7.27 -14.41
N SER A 68 -1.39 6.75 -15.29
CA SER A 68 -0.49 7.55 -16.09
C SER A 68 -1.22 8.48 -17.05
N LYS A 69 -2.44 8.14 -17.46
CA LYS A 69 -3.28 8.98 -18.30
C LYS A 69 -3.93 10.12 -17.51
N GLU A 70 -4.36 9.84 -16.30
CA GLU A 70 -5.06 10.81 -15.46
C GLU A 70 -4.10 11.67 -14.64
N MET A 71 -3.04 11.06 -14.13
CA MET A 71 -2.00 11.71 -13.32
C MET A 71 -2.56 12.57 -12.20
N GLU A 72 -3.54 12.04 -11.47
CA GLU A 72 -4.12 12.73 -10.32
C GLU A 72 -3.63 12.11 -9.01
N PRO A 73 -3.53 12.87 -7.92
CA PRO A 73 -3.15 12.31 -6.61
C PRO A 73 -4.11 11.20 -6.20
N THR A 74 -3.56 10.04 -5.93
CA THR A 74 -4.31 8.81 -5.64
C THR A 74 -3.67 8.07 -4.48
N THR A 75 -4.52 7.47 -3.64
CA THR A 75 -4.07 6.54 -2.61
C THR A 75 -4.27 5.12 -3.14
N PHE A 76 -3.17 4.39 -3.30
CA PHE A 76 -3.19 2.99 -3.72
C PHE A 76 -3.03 2.11 -2.50
N PHE A 77 -3.94 1.15 -2.32
CA PHE A 77 -3.85 0.17 -1.25
C PHE A 77 -3.75 -1.23 -1.86
N PHE A 78 -2.55 -1.78 -1.84
CA PHE A 78 -2.28 -3.16 -2.27
C PHE A 78 -2.39 -4.07 -1.07
N ASP A 79 -3.45 -4.87 -1.01
CA ASP A 79 -3.74 -5.74 0.13
C ASP A 79 -3.36 -7.18 -0.15
N GLU A 80 -3.14 -7.94 0.91
CA GLU A 80 -2.76 -9.37 0.87
C GLU A 80 -1.46 -9.60 0.08
N MET A 81 -0.47 -8.76 0.32
CA MET A 81 0.83 -8.84 -0.35
C MET A 81 1.59 -10.14 -0.05
N GLU A 82 1.26 -10.83 1.04
CA GLU A 82 1.87 -12.12 1.36
C GLU A 82 1.49 -13.23 0.38
N LYS A 83 0.45 -13.02 -0.43
CA LYS A 83 -0.08 -14.04 -1.33
C LYS A 83 0.47 -13.97 -2.76
N ILE A 84 1.37 -13.04 -3.03
CA ILE A 84 1.94 -12.88 -4.37
C ILE A 84 3.37 -13.41 -4.44
N THR A 85 3.84 -13.60 -5.66
CA THR A 85 5.22 -14.04 -5.91
C THR A 85 6.21 -12.90 -5.63
N ASP A 86 7.48 -13.25 -5.44
CA ASP A 86 8.53 -12.25 -5.29
C ASP A 86 8.67 -11.38 -6.53
N GLU A 87 8.49 -11.98 -7.71
CA GLU A 87 8.54 -11.27 -8.99
C GLU A 87 7.46 -10.16 -9.04
N MET A 88 6.23 -10.51 -8.69
CA MET A 88 5.14 -9.54 -8.69
C MET A 88 5.35 -8.46 -7.63
N ARG A 89 5.80 -8.86 -6.44
CA ARG A 89 6.07 -7.89 -5.37
C ARG A 89 7.14 -6.89 -5.79
N ASN A 90 8.21 -7.37 -6.38
CA ASN A 90 9.29 -6.51 -6.88
C ASN A 90 8.82 -5.59 -8.01
N PHE A 91 7.96 -6.09 -8.88
CA PHE A 91 7.34 -5.27 -9.93
C PHE A 91 6.55 -4.10 -9.34
N ILE A 92 5.71 -4.39 -8.35
CA ILE A 92 4.90 -3.36 -7.69
C ILE A 92 5.78 -2.34 -6.97
N PHE A 93 6.74 -2.80 -6.18
CA PHE A 93 7.63 -1.90 -5.45
C PHE A 93 8.41 -1.00 -6.40
N ASN A 94 8.92 -1.55 -7.49
CA ASN A 94 9.70 -0.79 -8.45
C ASN A 94 8.84 0.29 -9.11
N ARG A 95 7.62 -0.04 -9.51
CA ARG A 95 6.75 0.91 -10.24
C ARG A 95 6.08 1.93 -9.33
N PHE A 96 5.68 1.54 -8.12
CA PHE A 96 4.88 2.39 -7.24
C PHE A 96 5.67 3.06 -6.13
N SER A 97 6.87 2.61 -5.82
CA SER A 97 7.68 3.16 -4.73
C SER A 97 9.08 3.56 -5.15
N ILE A 98 9.89 2.63 -5.65
CA ILE A 98 11.33 2.88 -5.85
C ILE A 98 11.61 3.83 -7.02
N ASN A 99 10.98 3.60 -8.17
CA ASN A 99 11.15 4.41 -9.38
C ASN A 99 9.85 5.08 -9.80
N ARG A 100 9.08 5.54 -8.84
CA ARG A 100 7.72 6.03 -9.11
C ARG A 100 7.66 7.37 -9.82
N GLU A 101 8.73 8.15 -9.81
CA GLU A 101 8.74 9.51 -10.36
C GLU A 101 8.25 9.58 -11.82
N ASP A 102 8.58 8.57 -12.61
CA ASP A 102 8.22 8.52 -14.03
C ASP A 102 6.81 7.95 -14.28
N TYR A 103 6.22 7.27 -13.30
CA TYR A 103 5.01 6.48 -13.48
C TYR A 103 3.85 6.92 -12.62
N ILE A 104 4.12 7.52 -11.48
CA ILE A 104 3.14 7.81 -10.44
C ILE A 104 3.21 9.29 -10.09
N HIS A 105 2.05 9.91 -9.93
CA HIS A 105 1.99 11.31 -9.47
C HIS A 105 2.74 11.44 -8.13
N PRO A 106 3.58 12.47 -7.97
CA PRO A 106 4.43 12.59 -6.78
C PRO A 106 3.67 12.68 -5.44
N ASP A 107 2.42 13.13 -5.47
CA ASP A 107 1.62 13.26 -4.25
C ASP A 107 0.82 12.00 -3.90
N CYS A 108 0.97 10.91 -4.65
CA CYS A 108 0.28 9.67 -4.34
C CYS A 108 0.79 9.03 -3.05
N HIS A 109 -0.13 8.46 -2.30
CA HIS A 109 0.21 7.59 -1.16
C HIS A 109 0.07 6.14 -1.60
N VAL A 110 1.01 5.31 -1.18
CA VAL A 110 1.01 3.89 -1.50
C VAL A 110 1.05 3.08 -0.21
N ILE A 111 0.13 2.14 -0.08
CA ILE A 111 -0.02 1.32 1.12
C ILE A 111 0.08 -0.15 0.73
N TYR A 112 0.89 -0.90 1.46
CA TYR A 112 1.05 -2.33 1.29
C TYR A 112 0.54 -3.04 2.53
N GLY A 113 -0.55 -3.80 2.39
CA GLY A 113 -1.11 -4.59 3.47
C GLY A 113 -0.62 -6.03 3.44
N SER A 114 -0.31 -6.58 4.60
CA SER A 114 0.17 -7.96 4.70
C SER A 114 -0.27 -8.58 6.02
N ASN A 115 -0.59 -9.87 5.99
CA ASN A 115 -0.91 -10.66 7.18
C ASN A 115 0.32 -11.42 7.63
N GLU A 116 0.98 -10.94 8.68
CA GLU A 116 2.23 -11.52 9.15
C GLU A 116 2.07 -12.85 9.89
N ASN A 117 0.83 -13.29 10.15
CA ASN A 117 0.56 -14.56 10.83
C ASN A 117 0.54 -15.75 9.88
N THR A 118 0.70 -15.55 8.58
CA THR A 118 0.72 -16.64 7.62
C THR A 118 2.13 -17.18 7.45
N GLU A 119 2.27 -18.50 7.33
CA GLU A 119 3.57 -19.13 7.02
C GLU A 119 4.10 -18.64 5.68
N TYR A 120 3.22 -18.42 4.76
CA TYR A 120 3.58 -17.92 3.44
C TYR A 120 4.27 -16.56 3.53
N TYR A 121 3.74 -15.67 4.36
CA TYR A 121 4.36 -14.35 4.57
C TYR A 121 5.74 -14.47 5.21
N GLN A 122 5.87 -15.35 6.20
CA GLN A 122 7.16 -15.54 6.91
C GLN A 122 8.25 -16.07 5.98
N ALA A 123 7.88 -16.79 4.94
CA ALA A 123 8.83 -17.30 3.94
C ALA A 123 9.23 -16.26 2.91
N LYS A 124 8.62 -15.09 2.92
CA LYS A 124 8.89 -14.01 1.96
C LYS A 124 9.69 -12.91 2.62
N GLU A 125 10.67 -12.42 1.89
CA GLU A 125 11.45 -11.28 2.32
C GLU A 125 10.91 -10.02 1.62
N TRP A 126 10.67 -8.99 2.41
CA TRP A 126 10.38 -7.69 1.87
C TRP A 126 11.68 -7.08 1.35
N ASP A 127 11.57 -6.28 0.30
CA ASP A 127 12.71 -5.54 -0.21
C ASP A 127 13.26 -4.63 0.92
N ASP A 128 14.55 -4.76 1.21
CA ASP A 128 15.19 -4.00 2.29
C ASP A 128 15.06 -2.49 2.08
N TYR A 129 15.08 -2.05 0.84
CA TYR A 129 14.94 -0.64 0.53
C TYR A 129 13.57 -0.11 0.97
N ILE A 130 12.52 -0.88 0.71
CA ILE A 130 11.16 -0.52 1.14
C ILE A 130 11.05 -0.49 2.67
N LEU A 131 11.63 -1.50 3.34
CA LEU A 131 11.59 -1.56 4.80
C LEU A 131 12.36 -0.41 5.47
N CYS A 132 13.48 0.00 4.88
CA CYS A 132 14.29 1.08 5.43
C CYS A 132 13.73 2.47 5.15
N HIS A 133 12.99 2.64 4.05
CA HIS A 133 12.53 3.96 3.61
C HIS A 133 11.02 4.14 3.69
N GLY A 134 10.29 3.10 4.07
CA GLY A 134 8.86 3.16 4.30
C GLY A 134 8.53 3.23 5.79
N MET A 135 7.29 3.44 6.10
CA MET A 135 6.78 3.40 7.47
C MET A 135 6.05 2.08 7.70
N VAL A 136 6.46 1.32 8.70
CA VAL A 136 5.84 0.04 9.04
C VAL A 136 4.92 0.22 10.24
N LEU A 137 3.65 -0.13 10.08
CA LEU A 137 2.64 -0.02 11.12
C LEU A 137 2.00 -1.39 11.37
N ASN A 138 1.98 -1.79 12.64
CA ASN A 138 1.31 -3.03 13.05
C ASN A 138 -0.12 -2.70 13.45
N ILE A 139 -1.07 -3.26 12.71
CA ILE A 139 -2.50 -2.97 12.90
C ILE A 139 -3.15 -4.09 13.69
N GLU A 140 -3.85 -3.75 14.74
CA GLU A 140 -4.57 -4.69 15.59
C GLU A 140 -6.04 -4.32 15.72
N LYS A 141 -6.81 -5.32 16.05
CA LYS A 141 -8.26 -5.17 16.17
C LYS A 141 -8.69 -4.35 17.40
#